data_8e0fb0330f878623207d46e73e0b6d36
#
_entry.id   8e0fb0330f878623207d46e73e0b6d36
#
_cell.length_a   1.000
_cell.length_b   1.000
_cell.length_c   1.000
_cell.angle_alpha   90.00
_cell.angle_beta   90.00
_cell.angle_gamma   90.00
#
_symmetry.space_group_name_H-M   'P 1'
#
loop_
_entity.id
_entity.type
_entity.pdbx_description
1 polymer ?
#
loop_
_entity_poly.entity_id
_entity_poly.type
_entity_poly.pdbx_seq_one_letter_code
_entity_poly.pdbx_strand_id
1 'polypeptide(L)'
;MSEKAEAIGSSSAFGRLLGLEILKAEGGEAILSLKMHDGLRNLHGKLHGGALFSLIDTAMGQASHSLGDGSPNSVTLECKVNYIRPVTDGELICRAWVVHGGRRTQVLEAEVHQGEKLVAKAQSTFACL
;
A
#
# COMPACT_ATOMS: atom_id res chain seq x y z
N MET A 1 17.20 8.97 -1.33
CA MET A 1 17.66 8.59 -2.56
C MET A 1 17.05 9.43 -3.60
N SER A 2 17.80 9.89 -4.24
CA SER A 2 17.34 10.73 -5.22
C SER A 2 16.57 9.99 -6.22
N GLU A 3 17.06 8.86 -6.63
CA GLU A 3 16.31 8.20 -7.60
C GLU A 3 15.48 7.14 -6.96
N LYS A 4 14.42 6.90 -7.56
CA LYS A 4 13.46 5.94 -7.16
C LYS A 4 14.00 4.55 -7.39
N ALA A 5 13.77 3.64 -6.47
CA ALA A 5 14.11 2.26 -6.69
C ALA A 5 13.28 1.71 -7.84
N GLU A 6 13.86 0.80 -8.59
CA GLU A 6 13.13 0.14 -9.65
C GLU A 6 12.07 -0.77 -9.05
N ALA A 7 10.96 -0.91 -9.76
CA ALA A 7 9.92 -1.81 -9.35
C ALA A 7 10.42 -3.25 -9.42
N ILE A 8 10.17 -4.03 -8.36
CA ILE A 8 10.55 -5.43 -8.33
C ILE A 8 9.43 -6.31 -8.86
N GLY A 9 8.32 -5.70 -9.24
CA GLY A 9 7.22 -6.42 -9.84
C GLY A 9 5.98 -5.58 -9.81
N SER A 10 4.96 -6.07 -10.52
CA SER A 10 3.63 -5.51 -10.44
C SER A 10 2.84 -6.38 -9.49
N SER A 11 1.77 -5.83 -8.96
CA SER A 11 0.90 -6.58 -8.10
C SER A 11 -0.08 -7.40 -8.96
N SER A 12 -1.26 -7.69 -8.46
CA SER A 12 -2.28 -8.47 -9.14
C SER A 12 -2.77 -7.76 -10.41
N ALA A 13 -3.66 -8.42 -11.15
CA ALA A 13 -4.32 -7.79 -12.28
C ALA A 13 -4.99 -6.48 -11.87
N PHE A 14 -5.62 -6.45 -10.69
CA PHE A 14 -6.22 -5.25 -10.16
C PHE A 14 -5.18 -4.17 -9.90
N GLY A 15 -4.05 -4.56 -9.31
CA GLY A 15 -2.96 -3.62 -9.07
C GLY A 15 -2.41 -3.04 -10.36
N ARG A 16 -2.28 -3.87 -11.39
CA ARG A 16 -1.83 -3.39 -12.71
C ARG A 16 -2.83 -2.42 -13.31
N LEU A 17 -4.13 -2.70 -13.12
CA LEU A 17 -5.17 -1.80 -13.62
C LEU A 17 -5.03 -0.41 -13.00
N LEU A 18 -4.70 -0.34 -11.71
CA LEU A 18 -4.51 0.92 -11.02
C LEU A 18 -3.15 1.55 -11.29
N GLY A 19 -2.17 0.74 -11.64
CA GLY A 19 -0.80 1.21 -11.83
C GLY A 19 0.07 1.09 -10.59
N LEU A 20 -0.26 0.20 -9.66
CA LEU A 20 0.55 -0.02 -8.46
C LEU A 20 1.86 -0.70 -8.84
N GLU A 21 2.96 -0.21 -8.29
CA GLU A 21 4.27 -0.82 -8.48
C GLU A 21 4.88 -1.17 -7.13
N ILE A 22 5.47 -2.35 -7.04
CA ILE A 22 6.11 -2.83 -5.83
C ILE A 22 7.58 -2.45 -5.91
N LEU A 23 8.05 -1.64 -4.97
CA LEU A 23 9.44 -1.20 -4.93
C LEU A 23 10.27 -2.01 -3.94
N LYS A 24 9.61 -2.55 -2.89
CA LYS A 24 10.27 -3.36 -1.88
C LYS A 24 9.24 -4.25 -1.21
N ALA A 25 9.63 -5.50 -0.90
CA ALA A 25 8.79 -6.39 -0.11
C ALA A 25 9.71 -7.43 0.53
N GLU A 26 10.11 -7.17 1.78
CA GLU A 26 11.00 -8.09 2.49
C GLU A 26 10.94 -7.84 3.99
N GLY A 27 11.07 -8.90 4.76
CA GLY A 27 11.25 -8.79 6.20
C GLY A 27 10.10 -8.12 6.95
N GLY A 28 8.88 -8.20 6.42
CA GLY A 28 7.74 -7.58 7.05
C GLY A 28 7.55 -6.12 6.67
N GLU A 29 8.24 -5.65 5.63
CA GLU A 29 8.10 -4.30 5.11
C GLU A 29 7.79 -4.34 3.63
N ALA A 30 7.04 -3.34 3.16
CA ALA A 30 6.79 -3.16 1.74
C ALA A 30 6.75 -1.68 1.41
N ILE A 31 7.17 -1.35 0.20
CA ILE A 31 7.07 0.00 -0.33
C ILE A 31 6.47 -0.13 -1.71
N LEU A 32 5.36 0.56 -1.93
CA LEU A 32 4.67 0.60 -3.21
C LEU A 32 4.54 2.04 -3.67
N SER A 33 4.42 2.22 -4.98
CA SER A 33 4.16 3.53 -5.55
C SER A 33 2.90 3.51 -6.39
N LEU A 34 2.28 4.68 -6.51
CA LEU A 34 1.12 4.89 -7.37
C LEU A 34 1.24 6.26 -8.00
N LYS A 35 1.30 6.29 -9.33
CA LYS A 35 1.36 7.54 -10.06
C LYS A 35 -0.06 7.92 -10.44
N MET A 36 -0.41 9.19 -10.23
CA MET A 36 -1.74 9.69 -10.52
C MET A 36 -2.03 9.61 -12.02
N HIS A 37 -3.23 9.17 -12.37
CA HIS A 37 -3.73 9.23 -13.74
C HIS A 37 -5.25 9.38 -13.70
N ASP A 38 -5.85 9.67 -14.87
CA ASP A 38 -7.26 10.04 -14.90
C ASP A 38 -8.19 8.95 -14.44
N GLY A 39 -7.81 7.68 -14.62
CA GLY A 39 -8.63 6.56 -14.17
C GLY A 39 -8.79 6.47 -12.65
N LEU A 40 -8.00 7.22 -11.89
CA LEU A 40 -8.03 7.19 -10.43
C LEU A 40 -8.80 8.37 -9.84
N ARG A 41 -9.38 9.24 -10.66
CA ARG A 41 -9.98 10.48 -10.18
C ARG A 41 -11.42 10.30 -9.75
N ASN A 42 -11.79 11.00 -8.68
CA ASN A 42 -13.18 11.08 -8.25
C ASN A 42 -13.86 12.23 -9.01
N LEU A 43 -15.12 12.53 -8.64
CA LEU A 43 -15.89 13.54 -9.33
C LEU A 43 -15.32 14.96 -9.19
N HIS A 44 -14.42 15.16 -8.24
CA HIS A 44 -13.80 16.48 -8.00
C HIS A 44 -12.40 16.55 -8.62
N GLY A 45 -12.00 15.56 -9.41
CA GLY A 45 -10.69 15.56 -10.05
C GLY A 45 -9.55 15.18 -9.14
N LYS A 46 -9.84 14.69 -7.93
CA LYS A 46 -8.83 14.28 -6.96
C LYS A 46 -8.71 12.76 -6.95
N LEU A 47 -7.66 12.26 -6.33
CA LEU A 47 -7.50 10.82 -6.17
C LEU A 47 -8.68 10.25 -5.42
N HIS A 48 -9.32 9.23 -6.02
CA HIS A 48 -10.45 8.55 -5.40
C HIS A 48 -9.98 7.82 -4.15
N GLY A 49 -10.75 7.93 -3.07
CA GLY A 49 -10.40 7.26 -1.81
C GLY A 49 -10.27 5.75 -1.96
N GLY A 50 -11.06 5.15 -2.86
CA GLY A 50 -10.94 3.72 -3.12
C GLY A 50 -9.62 3.33 -3.75
N ALA A 51 -9.04 4.19 -4.59
CA ALA A 51 -7.73 3.95 -5.18
C ALA A 51 -6.65 4.05 -4.11
N LEU A 52 -6.74 5.04 -3.24
CA LEU A 52 -5.80 5.19 -2.14
C LEU A 52 -5.89 4.02 -1.17
N PHE A 53 -7.11 3.59 -0.85
CA PHE A 53 -7.33 2.41 -0.01
C PHE A 53 -6.68 1.18 -0.63
N SER A 54 -6.82 1.01 -1.95
CA SER A 54 -6.25 -0.14 -2.65
C SER A 54 -4.73 -0.16 -2.59
N LEU A 55 -4.10 1.01 -2.71
CA LEU A 55 -2.65 1.13 -2.55
C LEU A 55 -2.24 0.68 -1.16
N ILE A 56 -2.95 1.15 -0.14
CA ILE A 56 -2.64 0.86 1.26
C ILE A 56 -2.83 -0.61 1.57
N ASP A 57 -3.98 -1.18 1.22
CA ASP A 57 -4.27 -2.57 1.52
C ASP A 57 -3.29 -3.49 0.79
N THR A 58 -2.97 -3.18 -0.46
CA THR A 58 -2.00 -3.97 -1.22
C THR A 58 -0.63 -3.90 -0.60
N ALA A 59 -0.19 -2.72 -0.16
CA ALA A 59 1.12 -2.57 0.48
C ALA A 59 1.19 -3.37 1.77
N MET A 60 0.14 -3.35 2.58
CA MET A 60 0.12 -4.13 3.82
C MET A 60 0.08 -5.62 3.53
N GLY A 61 -0.63 -6.04 2.47
CA GLY A 61 -0.60 -7.43 2.04
C GLY A 61 0.80 -7.88 1.65
N GLN A 62 1.51 -7.06 0.90
CA GLN A 62 2.89 -7.38 0.50
C GLN A 62 3.81 -7.45 1.73
N ALA A 63 3.64 -6.54 2.69
CA ALA A 63 4.42 -6.57 3.91
C ALA A 63 4.14 -7.87 4.70
N SER A 64 2.88 -8.24 4.80
CA SER A 64 2.47 -9.46 5.50
C SER A 64 3.08 -10.69 4.85
N HIS A 65 2.96 -10.81 3.51
CA HIS A 65 3.48 -11.98 2.79
C HIS A 65 5.00 -12.07 2.87
N SER A 66 5.68 -10.93 3.02
CA SER A 66 7.14 -10.91 3.06
C SER A 66 7.73 -11.45 4.35
N LEU A 67 6.92 -11.70 5.37
CA LEU A 67 7.40 -12.39 6.58
C LEU A 67 7.69 -13.85 6.30
N GLY A 68 7.03 -14.45 5.29
CA GLY A 68 7.30 -15.81 4.85
C GLY A 68 8.13 -15.79 3.59
N ASP A 69 7.73 -16.59 2.61
CA ASP A 69 8.46 -16.72 1.36
C ASP A 69 7.91 -15.79 0.27
N GLY A 70 7.02 -14.87 0.63
CA GLY A 70 6.41 -13.95 -0.31
C GLY A 70 5.13 -14.47 -0.95
N SER A 71 4.77 -15.72 -0.68
CA SER A 71 3.52 -16.25 -1.23
C SER A 71 2.33 -15.71 -0.43
N PRO A 72 1.13 -15.69 -1.04
CA PRO A 72 -0.06 -15.21 -0.35
C PRO A 72 -0.44 -16.17 0.78
N ASN A 73 -0.14 -15.77 2.02
CA ASN A 73 -0.40 -16.62 3.18
C ASN A 73 -1.23 -15.93 4.25
N SER A 74 -1.87 -14.83 3.89
CA SER A 74 -2.72 -14.09 4.82
C SER A 74 -3.77 -13.31 4.05
N VAL A 75 -4.83 -12.93 4.74
CA VAL A 75 -5.92 -12.13 4.16
C VAL A 75 -6.30 -11.02 5.12
N THR A 76 -6.76 -9.91 4.59
CA THR A 76 -7.17 -8.75 5.37
C THR A 76 -8.47 -9.06 6.12
N LEU A 77 -8.46 -8.85 7.43
CA LEU A 77 -9.68 -8.91 8.24
C LEU A 77 -10.35 -7.54 8.34
N GLU A 78 -9.56 -6.51 8.56
CA GLU A 78 -10.06 -5.14 8.64
C GLU A 78 -8.92 -4.18 8.34
N CYS A 79 -9.29 -2.99 7.88
CA CYS A 79 -8.32 -1.96 7.58
C CYS A 79 -8.97 -0.61 7.85
N LYS A 80 -8.34 0.18 8.72
CA LYS A 80 -8.78 1.54 9.00
C LYS A 80 -7.83 2.51 8.37
N VAL A 81 -8.35 3.47 7.61
CA VAL A 81 -7.57 4.49 6.94
C VAL A 81 -8.02 5.86 7.40
N ASN A 82 -7.07 6.70 7.77
CA ASN A 82 -7.30 8.13 7.95
C ASN A 82 -6.79 8.83 6.70
N TYR A 83 -7.71 9.46 5.98
CA TYR A 83 -7.40 10.25 4.79
C TYR A 83 -7.10 11.66 5.26
N ILE A 84 -5.87 12.11 5.05
CA ILE A 84 -5.39 13.35 5.68
C ILE A 84 -5.35 14.51 4.68
N ARG A 85 -4.91 14.22 3.43
CA ARG A 85 -4.78 15.26 2.41
C ARG A 85 -5.33 14.78 1.09
N PRO A 86 -6.00 15.66 0.31
CA PRO A 86 -6.37 15.31 -1.05
C PRO A 86 -5.13 15.29 -1.95
N VAL A 87 -5.20 14.51 -3.02
CA VAL A 87 -4.12 14.41 -3.99
C VAL A 87 -4.69 14.75 -5.36
N THR A 88 -4.03 15.65 -6.07
CA THR A 88 -4.46 16.06 -7.41
C THR A 88 -3.61 15.42 -8.49
N ASP A 89 -2.31 15.46 -8.36
CA ASP A 89 -1.37 14.95 -9.35
C ASP A 89 -0.15 14.37 -8.65
N GLY A 90 0.77 13.82 -9.42
CA GLY A 90 2.05 13.38 -8.91
C GLY A 90 2.07 11.92 -8.53
N GLU A 91 3.02 11.57 -7.68
CA GLU A 91 3.27 10.18 -7.30
C GLU A 91 3.17 10.03 -5.80
N LEU A 92 2.58 8.91 -5.38
CA LEU A 92 2.44 8.56 -3.97
C LEU A 92 3.37 7.40 -3.65
N ILE A 93 3.94 7.43 -2.47
CA ILE A 93 4.73 6.32 -1.94
C ILE A 93 4.02 5.82 -0.67
N CYS A 94 3.73 4.54 -0.63
CA CYS A 94 3.14 3.89 0.53
C CYS A 94 4.17 2.97 1.16
N ARG A 95 4.42 3.16 2.45
CA ARG A 95 5.26 2.27 3.24
C ARG A 95 4.38 1.53 4.20
N ALA A 96 4.55 0.20 4.27
CA ALA A 96 3.78 -0.65 5.16
C ALA A 96 4.74 -1.54 5.93
N TRP A 97 4.38 -1.87 7.17
CA TRP A 97 5.23 -2.71 8.00
C TRP A 97 4.39 -3.50 8.99
N VAL A 98 4.91 -4.66 9.38
CA VAL A 98 4.27 -5.50 10.36
C VAL A 98 4.63 -4.98 11.75
N VAL A 99 3.61 -4.59 12.53
CA VAL A 99 3.78 -4.13 13.90
C VAL A 99 3.92 -5.33 14.82
N HIS A 100 3.08 -6.35 14.60
CA HIS A 100 3.07 -7.57 15.41
C HIS A 100 2.75 -8.75 14.52
N GLY A 101 3.65 -9.73 14.48
CA GLY A 101 3.45 -10.93 13.68
C GLY A 101 3.12 -12.11 14.59
N GLY A 102 1.83 -12.37 14.80
CA GLY A 102 1.37 -13.50 15.57
C GLY A 102 1.18 -14.73 14.70
N ARG A 103 0.83 -15.85 15.33
CA ARG A 103 0.61 -17.09 14.59
C ARG A 103 -0.70 -17.08 13.80
N ARG A 104 -1.72 -16.44 14.34
CA ARG A 104 -3.05 -16.44 13.73
C ARG A 104 -3.40 -15.11 13.09
N THR A 105 -2.89 -14.02 13.67
CA THR A 105 -3.16 -12.68 13.17
C THR A 105 -1.90 -11.87 13.17
N GLN A 106 -1.88 -10.87 12.31
CA GLN A 106 -0.82 -9.89 12.21
C GLN A 106 -1.44 -8.50 12.27
N VAL A 107 -0.77 -7.58 12.92
CA VAL A 107 -1.17 -6.17 12.93
C VAL A 107 -0.16 -5.40 12.10
N LEU A 108 -0.65 -4.59 11.17
CA LEU A 108 0.18 -3.82 10.26
C LEU A 108 -0.20 -2.36 10.30
N GLU A 109 0.75 -1.52 9.92
CA GLU A 109 0.54 -0.10 9.74
C GLU A 109 1.08 0.33 8.40
N ALA A 110 0.55 1.43 7.89
CA ALA A 110 1.03 2.01 6.64
C ALA A 110 0.92 3.52 6.69
N GLU A 111 1.79 4.17 5.93
CA GLU A 111 1.75 5.60 5.71
C GLU A 111 1.92 5.87 4.23
N VAL A 112 1.16 6.84 3.73
CA VAL A 112 1.27 7.28 2.35
C VAL A 112 1.76 8.71 2.36
N HIS A 113 2.80 8.96 1.58
CA HIS A 113 3.39 10.29 1.46
C HIS A 113 3.42 10.73 0.01
N GLN A 114 3.31 12.02 -0.18
CA GLN A 114 3.59 12.67 -1.46
C GLN A 114 4.70 13.68 -1.17
N GLY A 115 5.92 13.33 -1.58
CA GLY A 115 7.08 14.04 -1.11
C GLY A 115 7.17 13.91 0.40
N GLU A 116 7.24 15.03 1.11
CA GLU A 116 7.32 15.02 2.57
C GLU A 116 5.97 15.12 3.24
N LYS A 117 4.88 15.22 2.47
CA LYS A 117 3.56 15.43 3.06
C LYS A 117 2.88 14.12 3.31
N LEU A 118 2.39 13.93 4.52
CA LEU A 118 1.61 12.74 4.88
C LEU A 118 0.22 12.86 4.28
N VAL A 119 -0.15 11.89 3.46
CA VAL A 119 -1.43 11.87 2.76
C VAL A 119 -2.44 11.02 3.48
N ALA A 120 -2.00 9.90 4.05
CA ALA A 120 -2.90 8.98 4.74
C ALA A 120 -2.11 8.12 5.70
N LYS A 121 -2.79 7.62 6.72
CA LYS A 121 -2.21 6.68 7.68
C LYS A 121 -3.23 5.58 7.94
N ALA A 122 -2.75 4.36 8.13
CA ALA A 122 -3.64 3.21 8.23
C ALA A 122 -3.11 2.18 9.21
N GLN A 123 -4.05 1.38 9.71
CA GLN A 123 -3.73 0.21 10.53
C GLN A 123 -4.68 -0.91 10.15
N SER A 124 -4.19 -2.13 10.13
CA SER A 124 -4.98 -3.27 9.73
C SER A 124 -4.65 -4.50 10.55
N THR A 125 -5.54 -5.48 10.47
CA THR A 125 -5.34 -6.82 11.00
C THR A 125 -5.50 -7.80 9.86
N PHE A 126 -4.57 -8.73 9.75
CA PHE A 126 -4.60 -9.79 8.75
C PHE A 126 -4.72 -11.12 9.46
N ALA A 127 -5.46 -12.05 8.86
CA ALA A 127 -5.53 -13.43 9.34
C ALA A 127 -4.50 -14.26 8.59
N CYS A 128 -3.71 -15.02 9.33
CA CYS A 128 -2.77 -15.97 8.71
C CYS A 128 -3.53 -17.22 8.26
N LEU A 129 -3.19 -17.70 7.07
CA LEU A 129 -3.83 -18.89 6.50
C LEU A 129 -3.03 -20.15 6.79
#